data_555581277e979e039a3b115cec4a999b
#
_entry.id   555581277e979e039a3b115cec4a999b
#
_cell.length_a   1.000
_cell.length_b   1.000
_cell.length_c   1.000
_cell.angle_alpha   90.00
_cell.angle_beta   90.00
_cell.angle_gamma   90.00
#
_symmetry.space_group_name_H-M   'P 1'
#
loop_
_entity.id
_entity.type
_entity.pdbx_description
1 polymer ?
#
loop_
_entity_poly.entity_id
_entity_poly.type
_entity_poly.pdbx_seq_one_letter_code
_entity_poly.pdbx_strand_id
1 'polypeptide(L)'
;MILPNGEKRHALNDVVIRHHMRLIHLETQINRQPCINYTADGLIVSTPSGSTGYSLSCGGSIAEPHLNAILITPISPHDLTVRPFITHGDSEIQIAIQAEETIADESAGTLLVDGQRE
;
A
#
# COMPACT_ATOMS: atom_id res chain seq x y z
N MET A 1 3.98 -10.23 -4.04
CA MET A 1 4.58 -9.54 -2.87
C MET A 1 5.59 -10.45 -2.21
N ILE A 2 6.63 -9.89 -1.63
CA ILE A 2 7.63 -10.61 -0.84
C ILE A 2 7.66 -9.96 0.55
N LEU A 3 7.49 -10.76 1.59
CA LEU A 3 7.55 -10.31 2.98
C LEU A 3 9.01 -10.22 3.46
N PRO A 4 9.31 -9.49 4.57
CA PRO A 4 10.65 -9.37 5.11
C PRO A 4 11.33 -10.72 5.44
N ASN A 5 10.54 -11.75 5.80
CA ASN A 5 11.01 -13.11 6.05
C ASN A 5 11.30 -13.90 4.76
N GLY A 6 11.12 -13.30 3.56
CA GLY A 6 11.32 -13.93 2.27
C GLY A 6 10.09 -14.69 1.74
N GLU A 7 9.03 -14.75 2.51
CA GLU A 7 7.80 -15.44 2.11
C GLU A 7 7.10 -14.71 0.96
N LYS A 8 6.60 -15.46 -0.02
CA LYS A 8 5.92 -14.91 -1.19
C LYS A 8 4.41 -15.05 -1.07
N ARG A 9 3.69 -14.00 -1.40
CA ARG A 9 2.24 -13.98 -1.50
C ARG A 9 1.81 -13.43 -2.86
N HIS A 10 0.69 -13.92 -3.34
CA HIS A 10 0.06 -13.44 -4.57
C HIS A 10 -1.28 -12.80 -4.22
N ALA A 11 -1.52 -11.63 -4.77
CA ALA A 11 -2.80 -10.94 -4.68
C ALA A 11 -3.45 -10.83 -6.05
N LEU A 12 -4.73 -11.09 -6.13
CA LEU A 12 -5.52 -10.84 -7.34
C LEU A 12 -5.94 -9.37 -7.39
N ASN A 13 -6.38 -8.82 -6.28
CA ASN A 13 -6.91 -7.47 -6.18
C ASN A 13 -5.92 -6.50 -5.55
N ASP A 14 -5.55 -6.73 -4.30
CA ASP A 14 -4.74 -5.76 -3.57
C ASP A 14 -3.94 -6.37 -2.41
N VAL A 15 -2.96 -5.59 -1.99
CA VAL A 15 -2.24 -5.74 -0.74
C VAL A 15 -2.43 -4.46 0.05
N VAL A 16 -2.90 -4.57 1.29
CA VAL A 16 -3.17 -3.45 2.17
C VAL A 16 -2.28 -3.51 3.39
N ILE A 17 -1.56 -2.44 3.65
CA ILE A 17 -0.82 -2.22 4.89
C ILE A 17 -1.57 -1.15 5.66
N ARG A 18 -2.02 -1.44 6.88
CA ARG A 18 -2.76 -0.47 7.69
C ARG A 18 -2.53 -0.64 9.17
N HIS A 19 -2.71 0.44 9.91
CA HIS A 19 -2.81 0.42 11.37
C HIS A 19 -4.18 0.92 11.80
N HIS A 20 -4.81 0.24 12.77
CA HIS A 20 -6.19 0.53 13.15
C HIS A 20 -6.32 1.73 14.11
N MET A 21 -5.27 2.08 14.82
CA MET A 21 -5.32 3.07 15.91
C MET A 21 -4.38 4.24 15.75
N ARG A 22 -3.50 4.22 14.76
CA ARG A 22 -2.46 5.24 14.60
C ARG A 22 -2.18 5.55 13.14
N LEU A 23 -1.74 6.77 12.89
CA LEU A 23 -1.07 7.11 11.64
C LEU A 23 0.26 6.38 11.56
N ILE A 24 0.57 5.88 10.39
CA ILE A 24 1.86 5.26 10.10
C ILE A 24 2.61 6.07 9.04
N HIS A 25 3.92 6.08 9.18
CA HIS A 25 4.80 6.67 8.18
C HIS A 25 5.28 5.56 7.25
N LEU A 26 5.04 5.75 5.97
CA LEU A 26 5.34 4.78 4.92
C LEU A 26 6.29 5.41 3.91
N GLU A 27 7.49 4.88 3.83
CA GLU A 27 8.43 5.25 2.78
C GLU A 27 8.28 4.31 1.60
N THR A 28 8.11 4.87 0.41
CA THR A 28 7.98 4.08 -0.80
C THR A 28 9.15 4.32 -1.75
N GLN A 29 9.60 3.23 -2.35
CA GLN A 29 10.54 3.25 -3.47
C GLN A 29 9.94 2.50 -4.65
N ILE A 30 10.16 3.01 -5.84
CA ILE A 30 9.79 2.37 -7.09
C ILE A 30 11.06 2.16 -7.90
N ASN A 31 11.33 0.90 -8.25
CA ASN A 31 12.55 0.51 -8.96
C ASN A 31 13.82 1.05 -8.26
N ARG A 32 13.86 0.94 -6.92
CA ARG A 32 14.96 1.41 -6.04
C ARG A 32 15.18 2.92 -6.03
N GLN A 33 14.23 3.70 -6.53
CA GLN A 33 14.25 5.16 -6.46
C GLN A 33 13.20 5.64 -5.45
N PRO A 34 13.56 6.60 -4.57
CA PRO A 34 12.58 7.21 -3.66
C PRO A 34 11.39 7.75 -4.43
N CYS A 35 10.20 7.51 -3.91
CA CYS A 35 8.95 8.00 -4.47
C CYS A 35 8.21 8.84 -3.42
N ILE A 36 6.92 8.63 -3.23
CA ILE A 36 6.10 9.38 -2.30
C ILE A 36 6.21 8.74 -0.90
N ASN A 37 6.44 9.58 0.12
CA ASN A 37 6.29 9.17 1.51
C ASN A 37 4.89 9.51 1.98
N TYR A 38 4.26 8.57 2.67
CA TYR A 38 2.89 8.71 3.15
C TYR A 38 2.85 8.74 4.67
N THR A 39 2.07 9.68 5.22
CA THR A 39 1.59 9.64 6.60
C THR A 39 0.10 9.43 6.53
N ALA A 40 -0.37 8.23 6.88
CA ALA A 40 -1.73 7.80 6.63
C ALA A 40 -2.14 6.67 7.60
N ASP A 41 -3.41 6.28 7.58
CA ASP A 41 -3.87 5.08 8.27
C ASP A 41 -3.35 3.80 7.61
N GLY A 42 -2.99 3.88 6.35
CA GLY A 42 -2.44 2.77 5.59
C GLY A 42 -2.17 3.09 4.13
N LEU A 43 -1.79 2.07 3.39
CA LEU A 43 -1.49 2.13 1.97
C LEU A 43 -2.03 0.88 1.28
N ILE A 44 -2.65 1.08 0.14
CA ILE A 44 -3.17 0.03 -0.74
C ILE A 44 -2.30 -0.05 -1.98
N VAL A 45 -1.81 -1.23 -2.29
CA VAL A 45 -1.17 -1.54 -3.58
C VAL A 45 -2.10 -2.48 -4.32
N SER A 46 -2.69 -2.03 -5.42
CA SER A 46 -3.69 -2.79 -6.15
C SER A 46 -3.31 -3.06 -7.60
N THR A 47 -3.86 -4.14 -8.12
CA THR A 47 -3.90 -4.44 -9.55
C THR A 47 -4.99 -3.58 -10.23
N PRO A 48 -5.00 -3.48 -11.56
CA PRO A 48 -6.11 -2.87 -12.28
C PRO A 48 -7.46 -3.52 -11.96
N SER A 49 -7.51 -4.84 -11.85
CA SER A 49 -8.73 -5.56 -11.43
C SER A 49 -9.19 -5.17 -10.02
N GLY A 50 -8.24 -4.95 -9.10
CA GLY A 50 -8.52 -4.50 -7.73
C GLY A 50 -8.84 -3.01 -7.61
N SER A 51 -8.67 -2.23 -8.67
CA SER A 51 -8.90 -0.77 -8.65
C SER A 51 -10.35 -0.39 -8.33
N THR A 52 -11.31 -1.27 -8.60
CA THR A 52 -12.74 -1.08 -8.28
C THR A 52 -13.12 -1.56 -6.87
N GLY A 53 -12.18 -2.12 -6.11
CA GLY A 53 -12.36 -2.58 -4.73
C GLY A 53 -12.02 -1.50 -3.70
N TYR A 54 -11.22 -1.87 -2.71
CA TYR A 54 -10.88 -0.97 -1.59
C TYR A 54 -10.16 0.30 -2.05
N SER A 55 -9.29 0.19 -3.06
CA SER A 55 -8.61 1.35 -3.65
C SER A 55 -9.61 2.44 -4.11
N LEU A 56 -10.70 2.05 -4.76
CA LEU A 56 -11.74 2.98 -5.19
C LEU A 56 -12.38 3.71 -3.99
N SER A 57 -12.69 2.99 -2.92
CA SER A 57 -13.28 3.56 -1.70
C SER A 57 -12.35 4.59 -1.04
N CYS A 58 -11.05 4.49 -1.25
CA CYS A 58 -10.04 5.42 -0.75
C CYS A 58 -9.67 6.52 -1.75
N GLY A 59 -10.44 6.69 -2.82
CA GLY A 59 -10.22 7.74 -3.82
C GLY A 59 -9.22 7.37 -4.91
N GLY A 60 -8.88 6.09 -5.05
CA GLY A 60 -8.07 5.58 -6.15
C GLY A 60 -8.81 5.65 -7.49
N SER A 61 -8.07 5.71 -8.57
CA SER A 61 -8.62 5.72 -9.93
C SER A 61 -9.08 4.33 -10.35
N ILE A 62 -10.15 4.28 -11.15
CA ILE A 62 -10.52 3.06 -11.86
C ILE A 62 -9.53 2.83 -13.00
N ALA A 63 -8.96 1.64 -13.05
CA ALA A 63 -8.09 1.23 -14.13
C ALA A 63 -8.76 0.12 -14.96
N GLU A 64 -8.59 0.20 -16.26
CA GLU A 64 -9.05 -0.85 -17.17
C GLU A 64 -8.29 -2.15 -16.87
N PRO A 65 -8.98 -3.32 -16.74
CA PRO A 65 -8.37 -4.55 -16.24
C PRO A 65 -7.16 -5.07 -17.01
N HIS A 66 -7.07 -4.76 -18.31
CA HIS A 66 -5.95 -5.20 -19.15
C HIS A 66 -4.73 -4.28 -19.13
N LEU A 67 -4.79 -3.16 -18.41
CA LEU A 67 -3.62 -2.31 -18.25
C LEU A 67 -2.51 -3.05 -17.49
N ASN A 68 -1.28 -2.90 -17.97
CA ASN A 68 -0.11 -3.35 -17.23
C ASN A 68 0.31 -2.25 -16.23
N ALA A 69 -0.38 -2.17 -15.12
CA ALA A 69 -0.19 -1.12 -14.12
C ALA A 69 -0.30 -1.67 -12.69
N ILE A 70 0.27 -0.92 -11.75
CA ILE A 70 0.05 -1.06 -10.31
C ILE A 70 -0.39 0.30 -9.79
N LEU A 71 -1.42 0.29 -8.94
CA LEU A 71 -1.98 1.48 -8.33
C LEU A 71 -1.60 1.52 -6.84
N ILE A 72 -1.18 2.68 -6.37
CA ILE A 72 -0.82 2.93 -4.97
C ILE A 72 -1.76 4.00 -4.45
N THR A 73 -2.56 3.66 -3.45
CA THR A 73 -3.61 4.53 -2.91
C THR A 73 -3.48 4.63 -1.39
N PRO A 74 -3.24 5.83 -0.83
CA PRO A 74 -3.19 6.01 0.61
C PRO A 74 -4.59 5.91 1.24
N ILE A 75 -4.65 5.41 2.47
CA ILE A 75 -5.88 5.36 3.27
C ILE A 75 -5.86 6.54 4.24
N SER A 76 -6.79 7.46 4.10
CA SER A 76 -6.92 8.65 4.95
C SER A 76 -5.59 9.39 5.16
N PRO A 77 -4.91 9.84 4.11
CA PRO A 77 -3.62 10.51 4.24
C PRO A 77 -3.77 11.80 5.05
N HIS A 78 -2.79 12.07 5.92
CA HIS A 78 -2.75 13.30 6.70
C HIS A 78 -2.47 14.52 5.84
N ASP A 79 -1.58 14.39 4.87
CA ASP A 79 -1.31 15.44 3.88
C ASP A 79 -2.35 15.39 2.76
N LEU A 80 -3.19 16.42 2.68
CA LEU A 80 -4.25 16.52 1.70
C LEU A 80 -3.75 16.76 0.27
N THR A 81 -2.48 17.07 0.09
CA THR A 81 -1.87 17.23 -1.25
C THR A 81 -1.42 15.92 -1.86
N VAL A 82 -1.27 14.87 -1.06
CA VAL A 82 -0.91 13.54 -1.52
C VAL A 82 -2.03 12.94 -2.37
N ARG A 83 -1.63 12.32 -3.46
CA ARG A 83 -2.54 11.70 -4.44
C ARG A 83 -2.22 10.24 -4.64
N PRO A 84 -3.21 9.42 -5.04
CA PRO A 84 -2.94 8.09 -5.59
C PRO A 84 -1.93 8.16 -6.73
N PHE A 85 -1.11 7.14 -6.82
CA PHE A 85 -0.02 7.05 -7.79
C PHE A 85 -0.17 5.77 -8.63
N ILE A 86 0.10 5.86 -9.91
CA ILE A 86 0.06 4.71 -10.84
C ILE A 86 1.45 4.52 -11.41
N THR A 87 1.94 3.28 -11.39
CA THR A 87 3.20 2.89 -11.99
C THR A 87 3.03 1.68 -12.91
N HIS A 88 4.05 1.37 -13.68
CA HIS A 88 4.05 0.22 -14.59
C HIS A 88 3.94 -1.11 -13.82
N GLY A 89 3.23 -2.08 -14.38
CA GLY A 89 2.97 -3.37 -13.74
C GLY A 89 4.20 -4.21 -13.44
N ASP A 90 5.31 -3.98 -14.16
CA ASP A 90 6.58 -4.66 -13.92
C ASP A 90 7.47 -3.94 -12.90
N SER A 91 7.00 -2.86 -12.30
CA SER A 91 7.76 -2.10 -11.31
C SER A 91 7.94 -2.91 -10.01
N GLU A 92 9.13 -2.80 -9.43
CA GLU A 92 9.40 -3.24 -8.07
C GLU A 92 9.03 -2.11 -7.11
N ILE A 93 8.10 -2.38 -6.20
CA ILE A 93 7.67 -1.43 -5.18
C ILE A 93 8.16 -1.92 -3.82
N GLN A 94 8.92 -1.08 -3.13
CA GLN A 94 9.36 -1.31 -1.77
C GLN A 94 8.64 -0.34 -0.83
N ILE A 95 8.10 -0.86 0.25
CA ILE A 95 7.40 -0.09 1.27
C ILE A 95 8.04 -0.40 2.61
N ALA A 96 8.59 0.62 3.25
CA ALA A 96 9.10 0.55 4.60
C ALA A 96 8.17 1.28 5.55
N ILE A 97 7.80 0.62 6.65
CA ILE A 97 7.00 1.22 7.72
C ILE A 97 8.00 1.77 8.74
N GLN A 98 7.92 3.07 9.01
CA GLN A 98 8.62 3.68 10.14
C GLN A 98 7.70 3.63 11.35
N ALA A 99 8.11 2.86 12.37
CA ALA A 99 7.46 2.89 13.67
C ALA A 99 8.10 4.01 14.51
N GLU A 100 7.29 4.89 15.08
CA GLU A 100 7.77 5.75 16.15
C GLU A 100 8.18 4.87 17.34
N GLU A 101 9.42 5.03 17.80
CA GLU A 101 10.00 4.35 18.96
C GLU A 101 9.32 4.78 20.26
N THR A 102 8.04 4.52 20.46
CA THR A 102 7.47 4.71 21.79
C THR A 102 6.37 3.70 22.05
N ILE A 103 6.68 2.82 22.98
CA ILE A 103 5.83 1.80 23.60
C ILE A 103 5.85 0.46 22.84
N ALA A 104 6.36 -0.52 23.57
CA ALA A 104 6.30 -1.95 23.27
C ALA A 104 4.85 -2.44 23.07
N ASP A 105 4.29 -2.18 21.92
CA ASP A 105 3.05 -2.79 21.47
C ASP A 105 3.31 -3.50 20.15
N GLU A 106 3.09 -4.80 20.16
CA GLU A 106 3.52 -5.79 19.18
C GLU A 106 2.78 -5.74 17.83
N SER A 107 2.11 -4.65 17.49
CA SER A 107 1.40 -4.55 16.21
C SER A 107 1.87 -3.38 15.36
N ALA A 108 2.98 -3.55 14.68
CA ALA A 108 3.49 -2.57 13.70
C ALA A 108 2.52 -2.27 12.53
N GLY A 109 1.41 -2.98 12.46
CA GLY A 109 0.41 -2.84 11.42
C GLY A 109 -0.18 -4.19 11.02
N THR A 110 -1.29 -4.13 10.32
CA THR A 110 -1.93 -5.32 9.75
C THR A 110 -1.69 -5.35 8.25
N LEU A 111 -1.24 -6.49 7.76
CA LEU A 111 -1.14 -6.79 6.35
C LEU A 111 -2.37 -7.60 5.93
N LEU A 112 -3.03 -7.15 4.88
CA LEU A 112 -4.15 -7.84 4.26
C LEU A 112 -3.80 -8.14 2.81
N VAL A 113 -4.10 -9.35 2.36
CA VAL A 113 -3.96 -9.76 0.96
C VAL A 113 -5.34 -10.20 0.47
N ASP A 114 -5.87 -9.52 -0.54
CA ASP A 114 -7.23 -9.72 -1.04
C ASP A 114 -8.29 -9.74 0.08
N GLY A 115 -8.12 -8.83 1.06
CA GLY A 115 -9.03 -8.70 2.21
C GLY A 115 -8.81 -9.72 3.34
N GLN A 116 -7.85 -10.63 3.22
CA GLN A 116 -7.52 -11.62 4.26
C GLN A 116 -6.32 -11.16 5.07
N ARG A 117 -6.40 -11.29 6.40
CA ARG A 117 -5.30 -10.96 7.31
C ARG A 117 -4.20 -12.00 7.20
N GLU A 118 -2.98 -11.51 7.05
CA GLU A 118 -1.74 -12.30 7.06
C GLU A 118 -1.01 -12.19 8.41
#